data_5c07f6a88047d1639ce32f95bdcb66c9
#
_entry.id   5c07f6a88047d1639ce32f95bdcb66c9
#
_cell.length_a   1.000
_cell.length_b   1.000
_cell.length_c   1.000
_cell.angle_alpha   90.00
_cell.angle_beta   90.00
_cell.angle_gamma   90.00
#
_symmetry.space_group_name_H-M   'P 1'
#
loop_
_entity.id
_entity.type
_entity.pdbx_description
1 polymer ?
#
loop_
_entity_poly.entity_id
_entity_poly.type
_entity_poly.pdbx_seq_one_letter_code
_entity_poly.pdbx_strand_id
1 'polypeptide(L)'
;MSRDVQIGQFRWLDPAPEMWHLPDPPKGTRLSITTTRLCWIDENGIERCLLPGFPTDGVSFPWVVRAAGLDPWGKSLREAIPHDAGYCLQDYVDFQWLGTKEQVDRRFLVGGLANGNDKAMLYYRAVAAFGGPSWRRENQQMIDGYVLACRQGINDEWIDLVKNGRVRELKAA
;
A
#
# COMPACT_ATOMS: atom_id res chain seq x y z
N MET A 1 1.68 29.35 6.50
CA MET A 1 0.53 29.43 5.58
C MET A 1 -0.01 28.00 5.44
N SER A 2 -1.10 27.69 6.18
CA SER A 2 -1.85 26.46 6.00
C SER A 2 -2.64 26.60 4.70
N ARG A 3 -2.19 25.95 3.62
CA ARG A 3 -3.07 25.73 2.48
C ARG A 3 -4.06 24.69 2.95
N ASP A 4 -5.32 25.05 3.06
CA ASP A 4 -6.40 24.13 3.34
C ASP A 4 -6.34 23.02 2.26
N VAL A 5 -5.88 21.84 2.66
CA VAL A 5 -5.87 20.68 1.78
C VAL A 5 -7.30 20.21 1.71
N GLN A 6 -7.96 20.48 0.59
CA GLN A 6 -9.30 19.99 0.36
C GLN A 6 -9.25 18.46 0.23
N ILE A 7 -9.91 17.78 1.16
CA ILE A 7 -10.07 16.32 1.16
C ILE A 7 -11.01 15.90 0.01
N GLY A 8 -11.78 16.83 -0.52
CA GLY A 8 -12.75 16.55 -1.59
C GLY A 8 -13.83 15.57 -1.13
N GLN A 9 -14.12 14.57 -1.95
CA GLN A 9 -15.07 13.50 -1.62
C GLN A 9 -14.39 12.29 -0.98
N PHE A 10 -13.07 12.35 -0.72
CA PHE A 10 -12.32 11.22 -0.19
C PHE A 10 -12.87 10.73 1.15
N ARG A 11 -13.13 9.44 1.22
CA ARG A 11 -13.50 8.76 2.47
C ARG A 11 -13.14 7.28 2.42
N TRP A 12 -12.78 6.75 3.55
CA TRP A 12 -12.57 5.32 3.72
C TRP A 12 -13.91 4.58 3.81
N LEU A 13 -14.02 3.44 3.12
CA LEU A 13 -15.18 2.54 3.19
C LEU A 13 -14.91 1.38 4.15
N ASP A 14 -13.70 0.83 4.12
CA ASP A 14 -13.28 -0.26 5.00
C ASP A 14 -12.38 0.26 6.14
N PRO A 15 -12.25 -0.45 7.27
CA PRO A 15 -11.23 -0.22 8.28
C PRO A 15 -9.82 -0.46 7.70
N ALA A 16 -8.77 -0.23 8.49
CA ALA A 16 -7.44 -0.69 8.11
C ALA A 16 -7.46 -2.20 7.91
N PRO A 17 -6.86 -2.72 6.83
CA PRO A 17 -6.94 -4.14 6.55
C PRO A 17 -6.16 -4.95 7.57
N GLU A 18 -6.60 -6.16 7.80
CA GLU A 18 -5.84 -7.14 8.56
C GLU A 18 -4.57 -7.52 7.80
N MET A 19 -3.51 -7.76 8.56
CA MET A 19 -2.18 -8.03 8.01
C MET A 19 -1.66 -9.38 8.49
N TRP A 20 -1.04 -10.11 7.58
CA TRP A 20 -0.23 -11.26 7.93
C TRP A 20 1.25 -10.95 7.66
N HIS A 21 2.07 -11.06 8.71
CA HIS A 21 3.50 -10.77 8.62
C HIS A 21 4.26 -12.04 8.23
N LEU A 22 5.11 -11.95 7.21
CA LEU A 22 5.96 -13.08 6.84
C LEU A 22 6.92 -13.41 7.98
N PRO A 23 7.03 -14.69 8.40
CA PRO A 23 7.90 -15.10 9.51
C PRO A 23 9.38 -14.88 9.21
N ASP A 24 9.80 -15.10 7.94
CA ASP A 24 11.18 -14.95 7.47
C ASP A 24 11.25 -14.05 6.24
N PRO A 25 11.03 -12.73 6.40
CA PRO A 25 11.16 -11.82 5.27
C PRO A 25 12.63 -11.70 4.83
N PRO A 26 12.90 -11.32 3.58
CA PRO A 26 14.25 -11.05 3.11
C PRO A 26 15.00 -10.13 4.10
N LYS A 27 16.31 -10.39 4.28
CA LYS A 27 17.12 -9.71 5.28
C LYS A 27 17.00 -8.19 5.17
N GLY A 28 16.57 -7.52 6.23
CA GLY A 28 16.40 -6.07 6.29
C GLY A 28 15.04 -5.54 5.83
N THR A 29 14.14 -6.40 5.41
CA THR A 29 12.77 -6.04 5.01
C THR A 29 11.75 -6.49 6.06
N ARG A 30 10.59 -5.82 6.10
CA ARG A 30 9.41 -6.25 6.84
C ARG A 30 8.33 -6.46 5.80
N LEU A 31 8.17 -7.68 5.33
CA LEU A 31 7.16 -7.98 4.32
C LEU A 31 5.91 -8.56 4.99
N SER A 32 4.77 -8.05 4.57
CA SER A 32 3.46 -8.50 5.01
C SER A 32 2.51 -8.52 3.82
N ILE A 33 1.42 -9.25 3.95
CA ILE A 33 0.31 -9.19 2.98
C ILE A 33 -0.98 -8.76 3.69
N THR A 34 -1.84 -8.05 2.97
CA THR A 34 -3.19 -7.79 3.44
C THR A 34 -4.01 -9.09 3.41
N THR A 35 -4.79 -9.38 4.45
CA THR A 35 -5.68 -10.56 4.46
C THR A 35 -7.14 -10.19 4.25
N THR A 36 -7.44 -8.91 4.31
CA THR A 36 -8.76 -8.36 3.95
C THR A 36 -8.61 -7.30 2.86
N ARG A 37 -9.71 -7.01 2.16
CA ARG A 37 -9.74 -5.93 1.17
C ARG A 37 -9.61 -4.56 1.84
N LEU A 38 -9.25 -3.54 1.04
CA LEU A 38 -9.29 -2.14 1.44
C LEU A 38 -9.95 -1.30 0.36
N CYS A 39 -11.11 -0.73 0.68
CA CYS A 39 -11.86 0.13 -0.24
C CYS A 39 -11.97 1.56 0.29
N TRP A 40 -12.02 2.51 -0.63
CA TRP A 40 -12.22 3.93 -0.37
C TRP A 40 -12.94 4.62 -1.53
N ILE A 41 -13.53 5.77 -1.27
CA ILE A 41 -13.94 6.71 -2.33
C ILE A 41 -12.76 7.65 -2.58
N ASP A 42 -12.34 7.79 -3.83
CA ASP A 42 -11.26 8.70 -4.18
C ASP A 42 -11.70 10.17 -4.21
N GLU A 43 -10.77 11.07 -4.49
CA GLU A 43 -11.02 12.51 -4.57
C GLU A 43 -12.03 12.93 -5.64
N ASN A 44 -12.30 12.03 -6.61
CA ASN A 44 -13.27 12.21 -7.70
C ASN A 44 -14.63 11.56 -7.41
N GLY A 45 -14.81 10.97 -6.23
CA GLY A 45 -16.03 10.28 -5.84
C GLY A 45 -16.16 8.85 -6.40
N ILE A 46 -15.07 8.28 -6.91
CA ILE A 46 -15.07 6.93 -7.48
C ILE A 46 -14.63 5.93 -6.40
N GLU A 47 -15.39 4.84 -6.28
CA GLU A 47 -15.00 3.73 -5.41
C GLU A 47 -13.78 3.00 -5.98
N ARG A 48 -12.80 2.76 -5.11
CA ARG A 48 -11.55 2.06 -5.40
C ARG A 48 -11.33 0.97 -4.36
N CYS A 49 -10.88 -0.19 -4.81
CA CYS A 49 -10.59 -1.31 -3.91
C CYS A 49 -9.26 -1.96 -4.27
N LEU A 50 -8.49 -2.31 -3.25
CA LEU A 50 -7.42 -3.28 -3.32
C LEU A 50 -7.94 -4.61 -2.76
N LEU A 51 -7.76 -5.68 -3.51
CA LEU A 51 -8.14 -7.02 -3.08
C LEU A 51 -7.17 -7.57 -2.02
N PRO A 52 -7.56 -8.58 -1.25
CA PRO A 52 -6.67 -9.24 -0.29
C PRO A 52 -5.42 -9.81 -0.97
N GLY A 53 -4.34 -9.94 -0.21
CA GLY A 53 -3.07 -10.52 -0.67
C GLY A 53 -2.06 -9.49 -1.19
N PHE A 54 -2.36 -8.18 -1.13
CA PHE A 54 -1.40 -7.15 -1.55
C PHE A 54 -0.17 -7.14 -0.63
N PRO A 55 1.05 -7.30 -1.18
CA PRO A 55 2.28 -7.24 -0.40
C PRO A 55 2.64 -5.80 -0.06
N THR A 56 3.04 -5.54 1.19
CA THR A 56 3.50 -4.23 1.68
C THR A 56 4.54 -4.41 2.77
N ASP A 57 5.44 -3.48 2.92
CA ASP A 57 6.36 -3.40 4.05
C ASP A 57 5.91 -2.38 5.11
N GLY A 58 4.68 -1.92 5.00
CA GLY A 58 4.10 -0.87 5.81
C GLY A 58 4.56 0.51 5.36
N VAL A 59 4.65 1.45 6.28
CA VAL A 59 5.15 2.78 5.93
C VAL A 59 6.67 2.73 5.83
N SER A 60 7.17 2.63 4.60
CA SER A 60 8.61 2.68 4.28
C SER A 60 9.15 4.08 4.44
N PHE A 61 9.53 4.42 5.67
CA PHE A 61 10.24 5.67 5.92
C PHE A 61 11.75 5.49 5.86
N PRO A 62 12.49 6.49 5.36
CA PRO A 62 13.92 6.58 5.58
C PRO A 62 14.24 6.42 7.07
N TRP A 63 15.39 5.86 7.39
CA TRP A 63 15.84 5.62 8.78
C TRP A 63 15.69 6.84 9.70
N VAL A 64 15.87 8.05 9.16
CA VAL A 64 15.71 9.34 9.86
C VAL A 64 14.28 9.49 10.43
N VAL A 65 13.28 9.07 9.67
CA VAL A 65 11.87 9.18 10.06
C VAL A 65 11.52 8.10 11.08
N ARG A 66 12.12 6.91 10.96
CA ARG A 66 12.01 5.83 11.98
C ARG A 66 12.62 6.24 13.31
N ALA A 67 13.77 6.95 13.27
CA ALA A 67 14.42 7.48 14.48
C ALA A 67 13.54 8.50 15.23
N ALA A 68 12.56 9.12 14.55
CA ALA A 68 11.58 10.01 15.17
C ALA A 68 10.41 9.25 15.86
N GLY A 69 10.52 7.94 16.06
CA GLY A 69 9.53 7.14 16.79
C GLY A 69 8.23 6.88 16.00
N LEU A 70 8.30 6.88 14.68
CA LEU A 70 7.15 6.57 13.83
C LEU A 70 7.02 5.06 13.64
N ASP A 71 5.83 4.54 13.97
CA ASP A 71 5.50 3.13 13.80
C ASP A 71 5.01 2.88 12.36
N PRO A 72 5.73 2.06 11.56
CA PRO A 72 5.31 1.73 10.20
C PRO A 72 4.00 0.93 10.13
N TRP A 73 3.59 0.30 11.22
CA TRP A 73 2.36 -0.49 11.36
C TRP A 73 1.27 0.21 12.19
N GLY A 74 1.51 1.48 12.55
CA GLY A 74 0.61 2.28 13.36
C GLY A 74 -0.56 2.88 12.58
N LYS A 75 -1.02 4.03 13.05
CA LYS A 75 -2.18 4.75 12.49
C LYS A 75 -2.09 5.06 10.99
N SER A 76 -0.87 5.08 10.41
CA SER A 76 -0.62 5.39 9.00
C SER A 76 -0.69 4.18 8.07
N LEU A 77 -0.97 2.98 8.58
CA LEU A 77 -1.01 1.78 7.76
C LEU A 77 -2.09 1.85 6.67
N ARG A 78 -3.25 2.39 7.02
CA ARG A 78 -4.39 2.45 6.12
C ARG A 78 -4.11 3.27 4.86
N GLU A 79 -3.48 4.43 5.02
CA GLU A 79 -3.08 5.28 3.90
C GLU A 79 -1.81 4.80 3.19
N ALA A 80 -0.94 4.06 3.89
CA ALA A 80 0.29 3.52 3.31
C ALA A 80 0.02 2.46 2.25
N ILE A 81 -0.97 1.60 2.45
CA ILE A 81 -1.26 0.50 1.52
C ILE A 81 -1.64 0.99 0.12
N PRO A 82 -2.58 1.94 -0.10
CA PRO A 82 -2.82 2.50 -1.42
C PRO A 82 -1.63 3.27 -1.99
N HIS A 83 -0.78 3.84 -1.13
CA HIS A 83 0.43 4.51 -1.54
C HIS A 83 1.45 3.50 -2.10
N ASP A 84 1.73 2.43 -1.37
CA ASP A 84 2.61 1.35 -1.83
C ASP A 84 2.07 0.71 -3.12
N ALA A 85 0.76 0.46 -3.18
CA ALA A 85 0.11 -0.04 -4.39
C ALA A 85 0.33 0.89 -5.59
N GLY A 86 0.20 2.20 -5.40
CA GLY A 86 0.46 3.19 -6.43
C GLY A 86 1.90 3.17 -6.95
N TYR A 87 2.86 2.88 -6.09
CA TYR A 87 4.28 2.75 -6.49
C TYR A 87 4.60 1.42 -7.17
N CYS A 88 3.93 0.34 -6.77
CA CYS A 88 4.25 -1.01 -7.21
C CYS A 88 3.47 -1.45 -8.46
N LEU A 89 2.23 -0.99 -8.57
CA LEU A 89 1.28 -1.51 -9.55
C LEU A 89 1.05 -0.58 -10.75
N GLN A 90 1.58 0.64 -10.76
CA GLN A 90 1.33 1.63 -11.80
C GLN A 90 1.68 1.16 -13.23
N ASP A 91 2.61 0.22 -13.39
CA ASP A 91 3.02 -0.32 -14.69
C ASP A 91 2.07 -1.42 -15.20
N TYR A 92 1.18 -1.93 -14.35
CA TYR A 92 0.18 -2.91 -14.76
C TYR A 92 -1.09 -2.20 -15.21
N VAL A 93 -1.57 -2.55 -16.40
CA VAL A 93 -2.71 -1.89 -17.04
C VAL A 93 -3.97 -1.88 -16.18
N ASP A 94 -4.18 -2.95 -15.42
CA ASP A 94 -5.33 -3.11 -14.54
C ASP A 94 -5.32 -2.14 -13.34
N PHE A 95 -4.16 -1.54 -13.06
CA PHE A 95 -3.93 -0.67 -11.89
C PHE A 95 -3.53 0.76 -12.26
N GLN A 96 -3.56 1.14 -13.54
CA GLN A 96 -3.25 2.51 -13.99
C GLN A 96 -4.13 3.58 -13.33
N TRP A 97 -5.31 3.20 -12.85
CA TRP A 97 -6.20 4.06 -12.07
C TRP A 97 -5.59 4.55 -10.74
N LEU A 98 -4.53 3.92 -10.25
CA LEU A 98 -3.79 4.41 -9.09
C LEU A 98 -3.13 5.77 -9.33
N GLY A 99 -2.83 6.09 -10.60
CA GLY A 99 -2.36 7.40 -11.03
C GLY A 99 -0.84 7.58 -10.96
N THR A 100 -0.40 8.82 -11.16
CA THR A 100 1.01 9.19 -11.12
C THR A 100 1.54 9.20 -9.68
N LYS A 101 2.89 9.20 -9.54
CA LYS A 101 3.56 9.35 -8.23
C LYS A 101 3.00 10.51 -7.41
N GLU A 102 2.86 11.67 -8.04
CA GLU A 102 2.36 12.88 -7.37
C GLU A 102 0.92 12.70 -6.86
N GLN A 103 0.06 12.05 -7.65
CA GLN A 103 -1.32 11.75 -7.26
C GLN A 103 -1.35 10.73 -6.11
N VAL A 104 -0.48 9.74 -6.15
CA VAL A 104 -0.34 8.72 -5.11
C VAL A 104 0.13 9.35 -3.80
N ASP A 105 1.16 10.19 -3.84
CA ASP A 105 1.66 10.92 -2.66
C ASP A 105 0.60 11.85 -2.08
N ARG A 106 -0.15 12.54 -2.93
CA ARG A 106 -1.26 13.40 -2.49
C ARG A 106 -2.37 12.59 -1.83
N ARG A 107 -2.71 11.42 -2.37
CA ARG A 107 -3.72 10.52 -1.79
C ARG A 107 -3.29 10.00 -0.42
N PHE A 108 -2.00 9.74 -0.21
CA PHE A 108 -1.46 9.41 1.10
C PHE A 108 -1.74 10.52 2.12
N LEU A 109 -1.51 11.79 1.75
CA LEU A 109 -1.84 12.94 2.61
C LEU A 109 -3.33 13.01 2.92
N VAL A 110 -4.17 12.96 1.87
CA VAL A 110 -5.63 13.09 2.00
C VAL A 110 -6.21 11.95 2.85
N GLY A 111 -5.74 10.71 2.60
CA GLY A 111 -6.12 9.54 3.38
C GLY A 111 -5.73 9.64 4.85
N GLY A 112 -4.54 10.16 5.14
CA GLY A 112 -4.07 10.40 6.50
C GLY A 112 -4.90 11.45 7.23
N LEU A 113 -5.23 12.56 6.56
CA LEU A 113 -6.12 13.59 7.11
C LEU A 113 -7.53 13.04 7.38
N ALA A 114 -8.09 12.27 6.44
CA ALA A 114 -9.39 11.62 6.60
C ALA A 114 -9.40 10.57 7.73
N ASN A 115 -8.24 10.00 8.06
CA ASN A 115 -8.05 9.07 9.18
C ASN A 115 -7.76 9.77 10.52
N GLY A 116 -7.76 11.11 10.54
CA GLY A 116 -7.44 11.90 11.74
C GLY A 116 -5.98 11.80 12.17
N ASN A 117 -5.07 11.55 11.22
CA ASN A 117 -3.65 11.48 11.48
C ASN A 117 -3.05 12.90 11.54
N ASP A 118 -2.70 13.36 12.72
CA ASP A 118 -2.11 14.68 12.97
C ASP A 118 -0.72 14.85 12.33
N LYS A 119 -0.05 13.75 11.99
CA LYS A 119 1.25 13.71 11.33
C LYS A 119 1.17 13.52 9.80
N ALA A 120 -0.03 13.48 9.22
CA ALA A 120 -0.23 13.20 7.78
C ALA A 120 0.63 14.12 6.88
N MET A 121 0.72 15.41 7.20
CA MET A 121 1.55 16.35 6.44
C MET A 121 3.06 16.05 6.56
N LEU A 122 3.52 15.62 7.72
CA LEU A 122 4.92 15.24 7.94
C LEU A 122 5.26 14.00 7.10
N TYR A 123 4.39 13.01 7.14
CA TYR A 123 4.56 11.78 6.37
C TYR A 123 4.52 12.03 4.87
N TYR A 124 3.56 12.84 4.40
CA TYR A 124 3.50 13.26 2.99
C TYR A 124 4.81 13.90 2.52
N ARG A 125 5.37 14.84 3.28
CA ARG A 125 6.64 15.45 2.93
C ARG A 125 7.79 14.46 2.87
N ALA A 126 7.80 13.48 3.76
CA ALA A 126 8.79 12.41 3.76
C ALA A 126 8.68 11.50 2.53
N VAL A 127 7.48 11.04 2.18
CA VAL A 127 7.29 10.17 1.00
C VAL A 127 7.52 10.94 -0.29
N ALA A 128 7.09 12.20 -0.39
CA ALA A 128 7.32 13.03 -1.57
C ALA A 128 8.81 13.30 -1.82
N ALA A 129 9.60 13.49 -0.76
CA ALA A 129 11.04 13.76 -0.86
C ALA A 129 11.88 12.49 -1.08
N PHE A 130 11.51 11.37 -0.47
CA PHE A 130 12.34 10.17 -0.37
C PHE A 130 11.66 8.90 -0.89
N GLY A 131 10.37 8.95 -1.20
CA GLY A 131 9.63 7.82 -1.77
C GLY A 131 10.19 7.48 -3.16
N GLY A 132 10.64 6.26 -3.33
CA GLY A 132 11.24 5.82 -4.59
C GLY A 132 11.08 4.32 -4.82
N PRO A 133 11.40 3.86 -6.02
CA PRO A 133 11.11 2.52 -6.50
C PRO A 133 12.03 1.42 -5.94
N SER A 134 12.83 1.68 -4.90
CA SER A 134 13.80 0.70 -4.36
C SER A 134 13.12 -0.56 -3.85
N TRP A 135 12.00 -0.42 -3.16
CA TRP A 135 11.22 -1.54 -2.62
C TRP A 135 10.68 -2.49 -3.70
N ARG A 136 10.31 -1.96 -4.85
CA ARG A 136 9.73 -2.72 -5.96
C ARG A 136 10.64 -3.83 -6.47
N ARG A 137 11.95 -3.58 -6.61
CA ARG A 137 12.89 -4.55 -7.18
C ARG A 137 13.05 -5.79 -6.30
N GLU A 138 13.02 -5.61 -4.98
CA GLU A 138 13.24 -6.69 -4.02
C GLU A 138 12.02 -7.60 -3.87
N ASN A 139 10.83 -7.08 -4.18
CA ASN A 139 9.56 -7.77 -3.97
C ASN A 139 8.79 -8.06 -5.28
N GLN A 140 9.47 -7.98 -6.43
CA GLN A 140 8.82 -8.11 -7.74
C GLN A 140 8.02 -9.41 -7.88
N GLN A 141 8.55 -10.53 -7.40
CA GLN A 141 7.85 -11.82 -7.45
C GLN A 141 6.53 -11.82 -6.67
N MET A 142 6.49 -11.13 -5.53
CA MET A 142 5.28 -11.00 -4.72
C MET A 142 4.25 -10.10 -5.41
N ILE A 143 4.72 -9.04 -6.06
CA ILE A 143 3.87 -8.12 -6.82
C ILE A 143 3.26 -8.83 -8.02
N ASP A 144 4.06 -9.54 -8.81
CA ASP A 144 3.61 -10.31 -9.98
C ASP A 144 2.58 -11.37 -9.59
N GLY A 145 2.83 -12.08 -8.48
CA GLY A 145 1.89 -13.07 -7.94
C GLY A 145 0.56 -12.45 -7.53
N TYR A 146 0.59 -11.32 -6.86
CA TYR A 146 -0.63 -10.59 -6.50
C TYR A 146 -1.43 -10.15 -7.73
N VAL A 147 -0.76 -9.56 -8.73
CA VAL A 147 -1.42 -9.13 -9.98
C VAL A 147 -2.05 -10.31 -10.70
N LEU A 148 -1.34 -11.43 -10.78
CA LEU A 148 -1.85 -12.66 -11.39
C LEU A 148 -3.09 -13.18 -10.64
N ALA A 149 -3.02 -13.22 -9.31
CA ALA A 149 -4.13 -13.65 -8.47
C ALA A 149 -5.38 -12.77 -8.66
N CYS A 150 -5.19 -11.45 -8.73
CA CYS A 150 -6.29 -10.51 -9.02
C CYS A 150 -6.94 -10.78 -10.38
N ARG A 151 -6.14 -11.04 -11.42
CA ARG A 151 -6.63 -11.32 -12.77
C ARG A 151 -7.41 -12.62 -12.85
N GLN A 152 -7.02 -13.62 -12.09
CA GLN A 152 -7.63 -14.94 -12.05
C GLN A 152 -8.77 -15.05 -11.03
N GLY A 153 -8.93 -14.07 -10.13
CA GLY A 153 -9.92 -14.11 -9.06
C GLY A 153 -9.61 -15.13 -7.96
N ILE A 154 -8.33 -15.46 -7.75
CA ILE A 154 -7.85 -16.48 -6.80
C ILE A 154 -7.06 -15.89 -5.63
N ASN A 155 -7.47 -14.73 -5.13
CA ASN A 155 -6.75 -14.04 -4.06
C ASN A 155 -6.61 -14.86 -2.77
N ASP A 156 -7.60 -15.67 -2.42
CA ASP A 156 -7.53 -16.54 -1.23
C ASP A 156 -6.47 -17.64 -1.39
N GLU A 157 -6.40 -18.26 -2.57
CA GLU A 157 -5.36 -19.25 -2.89
C GLU A 157 -3.96 -18.60 -2.88
N TRP A 158 -3.84 -17.39 -3.42
CA TRP A 158 -2.62 -16.62 -3.36
C TRP A 158 -2.16 -16.38 -1.92
N ILE A 159 -3.06 -15.96 -1.03
CA ILE A 159 -2.77 -15.77 0.39
C ILE A 159 -2.25 -17.07 1.02
N ASP A 160 -2.88 -18.20 0.72
CA ASP A 160 -2.46 -19.48 1.24
C ASP A 160 -1.09 -19.92 0.71
N LEU A 161 -0.78 -19.66 -0.57
CA LEU A 161 0.55 -19.92 -1.14
C LEU A 161 1.62 -19.07 -0.45
N VAL A 162 1.33 -17.79 -0.20
CA VAL A 162 2.26 -16.90 0.51
C VAL A 162 2.50 -17.37 1.94
N LYS A 163 1.44 -17.70 2.68
CA LYS A 163 1.52 -18.17 4.08
C LYS A 163 2.34 -19.45 4.21
N ASN A 164 2.31 -20.30 3.19
CA ASN A 164 3.03 -21.58 3.16
C ASN A 164 4.41 -21.49 2.47
N GLY A 165 4.88 -20.29 2.10
CA GLY A 165 6.17 -20.10 1.42
C GLY A 165 6.23 -20.67 -0.01
N ARG A 166 5.07 -20.93 -0.64
CA ARG A 166 4.90 -21.60 -1.92
C ARG A 166 4.61 -20.65 -3.10
N VAL A 167 5.06 -19.42 -3.00
CA VAL A 167 4.78 -18.33 -3.98
C VAL A 167 5.13 -18.71 -5.41
N ARG A 168 6.17 -19.57 -5.61
CA ARG A 168 6.63 -20.02 -6.93
C ARG A 168 5.68 -20.99 -7.62
N GLU A 169 4.69 -21.51 -6.92
CA GLU A 169 3.74 -22.48 -7.46
C GLU A 169 2.58 -21.81 -8.21
N LEU A 170 2.38 -20.49 -8.00
CA LEU A 170 1.40 -19.75 -8.77
C LEU A 170 1.84 -19.67 -10.24
N LYS A 171 1.06 -20.26 -11.11
CA LYS A 171 1.31 -20.28 -12.56
C LYS A 171 0.26 -19.46 -13.30
N ALA A 172 0.69 -18.80 -14.35
CA ALA A 172 -0.26 -18.25 -15.32
C ALA A 172 -1.03 -19.42 -15.97
N ALA A 173 -2.35 -19.37 -15.85
CA ALA A 173 -3.25 -20.30 -16.53
C ALA A 173 -3.30 -20.00 -18.04
#